data_4f636fec94e56193df326ecf4643d521
#
_entry.id   4f636fec94e56193df326ecf4643d521
#
_cell.length_a   1.000
_cell.length_b   1.000
_cell.length_c   1.000
_cell.angle_alpha   90.00
_cell.angle_beta   90.00
_cell.angle_gamma   90.00
#
_symmetry.space_group_name_H-M   'P 1'
#
loop_
_entity.id
_entity.type
_entity.pdbx_description
1 polymer ?
#
loop_
_entity_poly.entity_id
_entity_poly.type
_entity_poly.pdbx_seq_one_letter_code
_entity_poly.pdbx_strand_id
1 'polypeptide(L)'
;MMKKQLSIFILSILLLLIVGACSKNENRFPANGVLIIGDENHIGAIMNRYKENMKVHEAFSVKTGRFDQKRVLIINESTAQAMINAKIFRKRDQASLSKTLDTLPNFPKESSLLFINEEEKNIKSIEIEGSKVPVTYGSDAWLGNKRDYGALWYIIVAKNSVYKEIKANETNMQLLHLKKSLGDENPKISTDNTLINEKVKVRKLIRDFEEEVSLQFVTIADGL
;
A
#
# COMPACT_ATOMS: atom_id res chain seq x y z
N MET A 1 -31.18 -28.90 -46.48
CA MET A 1 -31.02 -27.46 -46.16
C MET A 1 -30.95 -27.16 -44.64
N MET A 2 -31.82 -27.76 -43.82
CA MET A 2 -31.87 -27.54 -42.36
C MET A 2 -30.54 -27.75 -41.58
N LYS A 3 -29.76 -28.79 -41.91
CA LYS A 3 -28.48 -29.07 -41.18
C LYS A 3 -27.42 -27.98 -41.34
N LYS A 4 -27.34 -27.30 -42.49
CA LYS A 4 -26.41 -26.19 -42.70
C LYS A 4 -26.80 -24.93 -41.92
N GLN A 5 -28.08 -24.63 -41.79
CA GLN A 5 -28.58 -23.50 -41.03
C GLN A 5 -28.38 -23.69 -39.52
N LEU A 6 -28.56 -24.92 -39.00
CA LEU A 6 -28.33 -25.26 -37.62
C LEU A 6 -26.84 -25.11 -37.24
N SER A 7 -25.92 -25.52 -38.14
CA SER A 7 -24.49 -25.41 -37.91
C SER A 7 -24.02 -23.95 -37.85
N ILE A 8 -24.58 -23.06 -38.67
CA ILE A 8 -24.27 -21.62 -38.67
C ILE A 8 -24.80 -20.97 -37.39
N PHE A 9 -25.97 -21.39 -36.91
CA PHE A 9 -26.54 -20.84 -35.68
C PHE A 9 -25.75 -21.24 -34.44
N ILE A 10 -25.27 -22.48 -34.37
CA ILE A 10 -24.40 -22.96 -33.27
C ILE A 10 -23.04 -22.24 -33.31
N LEU A 11 -22.48 -22.01 -34.50
CA LEU A 11 -21.19 -21.29 -34.63
C LEU A 11 -21.30 -19.83 -34.21
N SER A 12 -22.42 -19.15 -34.51
CA SER A 12 -22.65 -17.76 -34.09
C SER A 12 -22.88 -17.65 -32.58
N ILE A 13 -23.53 -18.60 -31.93
CA ILE A 13 -23.66 -18.62 -30.45
C ILE A 13 -22.31 -18.88 -29.79
N LEU A 14 -21.49 -19.77 -30.35
CA LEU A 14 -20.15 -20.05 -29.84
C LEU A 14 -19.24 -18.82 -29.95
N LEU A 15 -19.35 -18.05 -31.06
CA LEU A 15 -18.61 -16.79 -31.24
C LEU A 15 -19.03 -15.72 -30.25
N LEU A 16 -20.33 -15.62 -29.94
CA LEU A 16 -20.84 -14.67 -28.93
C LEU A 16 -20.40 -15.02 -27.52
N LEU A 17 -20.24 -16.30 -27.19
CA LEU A 17 -19.70 -16.72 -25.87
C LEU A 17 -18.23 -16.42 -25.72
N ILE A 18 -17.43 -16.43 -26.78
CA ILE A 18 -16.00 -16.09 -26.74
C ILE A 18 -15.79 -14.57 -26.56
N VAL A 19 -16.66 -13.74 -27.15
CA VAL A 19 -16.57 -12.28 -27.00
C VAL A 19 -16.96 -11.84 -25.59
N GLY A 20 -17.85 -12.57 -24.90
CA GLY A 20 -18.22 -12.30 -23.50
C GLY A 20 -17.16 -12.70 -22.47
N ALA A 21 -16.22 -13.59 -22.82
CA ALA A 21 -15.18 -14.08 -21.90
C ALA A 21 -13.93 -13.16 -21.83
N CYS A 22 -13.84 -12.14 -22.68
CA CYS A 22 -12.79 -11.11 -22.59
C CYS A 22 -13.24 -9.92 -21.75
N SER A 23 -13.86 -10.13 -20.61
CA SER A 23 -13.83 -9.13 -19.54
C SER A 23 -12.40 -9.16 -18.99
N LYS A 24 -11.51 -8.36 -19.56
CA LYS A 24 -10.24 -8.01 -18.94
C LYS A 24 -10.59 -7.55 -17.53
N ASN A 25 -10.19 -8.33 -16.53
CA ASN A 25 -10.00 -7.82 -15.18
C ASN A 25 -8.90 -6.75 -15.27
N GLU A 26 -9.26 -5.59 -15.79
CA GLU A 26 -8.37 -4.43 -15.70
C GLU A 26 -8.19 -4.20 -14.22
N ASN A 27 -6.96 -4.32 -13.74
CA ASN A 27 -6.59 -4.07 -12.36
C ASN A 27 -7.03 -2.63 -12.02
N ARG A 28 -8.20 -2.52 -11.39
CA ARG A 28 -8.72 -1.25 -10.92
C ARG A 28 -8.12 -0.95 -9.57
N PHE A 29 -7.60 0.27 -9.43
CA PHE A 29 -7.06 0.78 -8.18
C PHE A 29 -7.77 2.10 -7.84
N PRO A 30 -9.05 2.05 -7.44
CA PRO A 30 -9.76 3.24 -7.04
C PRO A 30 -9.09 3.84 -5.81
N ALA A 31 -8.76 5.13 -5.88
CA ALA A 31 -8.22 5.88 -4.75
C ALA A 31 -9.35 6.20 -3.76
N ASN A 32 -9.79 5.18 -3.01
CA ASN A 32 -10.83 5.29 -1.98
C ASN A 32 -10.25 5.42 -0.58
N GLY A 33 -8.93 5.55 -0.46
CA GLY A 33 -8.24 5.77 0.79
C GLY A 33 -7.01 6.66 0.65
N VAL A 34 -6.55 7.17 1.80
CA VAL A 34 -5.31 7.94 1.94
C VAL A 34 -4.52 7.38 3.10
N LEU A 35 -3.28 6.96 2.84
CA LEU A 35 -2.30 6.57 3.85
C LEU A 35 -1.35 7.73 4.07
N ILE A 36 -1.22 8.19 5.31
CA ILE A 36 -0.37 9.31 5.70
C ILE A 36 0.56 8.83 6.81
N ILE A 37 1.86 9.13 6.71
CA ILE A 37 2.84 8.87 7.76
C ILE A 37 3.57 10.18 8.03
N GLY A 38 3.57 10.64 9.27
CA GLY A 38 4.23 11.88 9.66
C GLY A 38 3.82 12.37 11.04
N ASP A 39 4.46 13.43 11.49
CA ASP A 39 4.16 14.09 12.77
C ASP A 39 2.78 14.78 12.72
N GLU A 40 2.10 14.80 13.84
CA GLU A 40 0.76 15.41 14.00
C GLU A 40 0.72 16.87 13.54
N ASN A 41 1.78 17.61 13.80
CA ASN A 41 1.87 19.02 13.42
C ASN A 41 1.85 19.24 11.90
N HIS A 42 2.36 18.27 11.13
CA HIS A 42 2.45 18.35 9.68
C HIS A 42 1.25 17.73 8.96
N ILE A 43 0.60 16.72 9.57
CA ILE A 43 -0.53 16.02 8.93
C ILE A 43 -1.89 16.71 9.11
N GLY A 44 -1.99 17.66 10.04
CA GLY A 44 -3.27 18.33 10.39
C GLY A 44 -3.98 18.98 9.19
N ALA A 45 -3.23 19.67 8.33
CA ALA A 45 -3.77 20.28 7.12
C ALA A 45 -4.35 19.26 6.14
N ILE A 46 -3.69 18.09 6.02
CA ILE A 46 -4.12 16.98 5.18
C ILE A 46 -5.40 16.36 5.75
N MET A 47 -5.42 16.09 7.06
CA MET A 47 -6.59 15.54 7.74
C MET A 47 -7.82 16.45 7.56
N ASN A 48 -7.63 17.76 7.75
CA ASN A 48 -8.71 18.73 7.59
C ASN A 48 -9.24 18.76 6.15
N ARG A 49 -8.36 18.60 5.15
CA ARG A 49 -8.75 18.55 3.74
C ARG A 49 -9.72 17.40 3.42
N TYR A 50 -9.54 16.24 4.06
CA TYR A 50 -10.39 15.07 3.81
C TYR A 50 -11.57 14.93 4.77
N LYS A 51 -11.69 15.79 5.77
CA LYS A 51 -12.69 15.70 6.84
C LYS A 51 -14.10 15.41 6.34
N GLU A 52 -14.56 16.14 5.35
CA GLU A 52 -15.93 15.99 4.81
C GLU A 52 -16.10 14.70 3.98
N ASN A 53 -15.04 14.22 3.33
CA ASN A 53 -15.04 12.98 2.54
C ASN A 53 -14.60 11.74 3.32
N MET A 54 -14.29 11.87 4.60
CA MET A 54 -13.84 10.76 5.45
C MET A 54 -15.03 9.92 5.92
N LYS A 55 -14.96 8.60 5.70
CA LYS A 55 -15.93 7.61 6.18
C LYS A 55 -15.43 6.97 7.47
N VAL A 56 -14.19 6.48 7.45
CA VAL A 56 -13.51 5.84 8.58
C VAL A 56 -12.10 6.42 8.68
N HIS A 57 -11.60 6.52 9.89
CA HIS A 57 -10.26 6.97 10.22
C HIS A 57 -9.64 6.03 11.24
N GLU A 58 -8.48 5.49 10.89
CA GLU A 58 -7.67 4.67 11.79
C GLU A 58 -6.31 5.33 12.01
N ALA A 59 -5.88 5.40 13.26
CA ALA A 59 -4.61 5.98 13.68
C ALA A 59 -3.73 4.92 14.34
N PHE A 60 -2.45 4.91 13.96
CA PHE A 60 -1.46 3.97 14.47
C PHE A 60 -0.21 4.73 14.92
N SER A 61 0.31 4.39 16.10
CA SER A 61 1.65 4.82 16.49
C SER A 61 2.67 3.94 15.76
N VAL A 62 3.58 4.56 15.04
CA VAL A 62 4.63 3.91 14.29
C VAL A 62 5.98 4.56 14.61
N LYS A 63 7.08 3.93 14.19
CA LYS A 63 8.41 4.52 14.36
C LYS A 63 9.07 4.67 13.01
N THR A 64 9.90 5.69 12.88
CA THR A 64 10.66 5.99 11.66
C THR A 64 12.12 6.21 11.96
N GLY A 65 12.95 6.02 10.96
CA GLY A 65 14.38 6.26 11.03
C GLY A 65 15.02 6.20 9.66
N ARG A 66 16.34 6.17 9.61
CA ARG A 66 17.13 6.04 8.37
C ARG A 66 18.16 4.92 8.52
N PHE A 67 18.40 4.21 7.43
CA PHE A 67 19.46 3.23 7.25
C PHE A 67 20.02 3.35 5.83
N ASP A 68 21.32 3.58 5.71
CA ASP A 68 21.98 3.81 4.40
C ASP A 68 21.24 4.85 3.55
N GLN A 69 20.88 5.99 4.13
CA GLN A 69 20.11 7.08 3.52
C GLN A 69 18.67 6.72 3.12
N LYS A 70 18.25 5.45 3.25
CA LYS A 70 16.89 5.01 2.98
C LYS A 70 16.01 5.20 4.22
N ARG A 71 14.75 5.51 3.98
CA ARG A 71 13.77 5.63 5.06
C ARG A 71 13.43 4.25 5.62
N VAL A 72 13.29 4.15 6.92
CA VAL A 72 12.83 2.95 7.62
C VAL A 72 11.53 3.26 8.32
N LEU A 73 10.52 2.44 8.06
CA LEU A 73 9.25 2.43 8.79
C LEU A 73 9.22 1.20 9.68
N ILE A 74 8.98 1.39 10.96
CA ILE A 74 8.84 0.29 11.92
C ILE A 74 7.41 0.29 12.42
N ILE A 75 6.73 -0.81 12.20
CA ILE A 75 5.36 -1.05 12.65
C ILE A 75 5.32 -2.30 13.52
N ASN A 76 4.38 -2.36 14.43
CA ASN A 76 4.14 -3.56 15.19
C ASN A 76 3.26 -4.55 14.42
N GLU A 77 3.19 -5.78 14.92
CA GLU A 77 2.42 -6.86 14.33
C GLU A 77 0.94 -6.52 14.15
N SER A 78 0.34 -5.84 15.14
CA SER A 78 -1.08 -5.45 15.10
C SER A 78 -1.35 -4.43 13.98
N THR A 79 -0.47 -3.44 13.83
CA THR A 79 -0.54 -2.45 12.76
C THR A 79 -0.36 -3.10 11.38
N ALA A 80 0.62 -4.00 11.25
CA ALA A 80 0.83 -4.72 10.00
C ALA A 80 -0.39 -5.57 9.62
N GLN A 81 -1.02 -6.22 10.60
CA GLN A 81 -2.25 -6.98 10.36
C GLN A 81 -3.41 -6.07 9.93
N ALA A 82 -3.56 -4.88 10.51
CA ALA A 82 -4.55 -3.90 10.06
C ALA A 82 -4.32 -3.49 8.59
N MET A 83 -3.06 -3.24 8.18
CA MET A 83 -2.71 -2.94 6.78
C MET A 83 -3.00 -4.10 5.83
N ILE A 84 -2.82 -5.34 6.28
CA ILE A 84 -3.17 -6.55 5.52
C ILE A 84 -4.69 -6.65 5.36
N ASN A 85 -5.45 -6.46 6.43
CA ASN A 85 -6.91 -6.51 6.41
C ASN A 85 -7.48 -5.43 5.47
N ALA A 86 -6.91 -4.24 5.49
CA ALA A 86 -7.25 -3.14 4.57
C ALA A 86 -6.81 -3.39 3.12
N LYS A 87 -6.06 -4.49 2.84
CA LYS A 87 -5.51 -4.86 1.52
C LYS A 87 -4.51 -3.86 0.94
N ILE A 88 -3.93 -3.02 1.77
CA ILE A 88 -2.92 -2.02 1.36
C ILE A 88 -1.48 -2.49 1.55
N PHE A 89 -1.24 -3.59 2.27
CA PHE A 89 0.08 -4.23 2.29
C PHE A 89 0.17 -5.17 1.08
N ARG A 90 1.06 -4.82 0.17
CA ARG A 90 1.20 -5.50 -1.12
C ARG A 90 2.58 -6.11 -1.26
N LYS A 91 2.68 -7.18 -2.04
CA LYS A 91 3.95 -7.85 -2.36
C LYS A 91 4.10 -8.05 -3.86
N ARG A 92 5.35 -8.18 -4.31
CA ARG A 92 5.67 -8.61 -5.66
C ARG A 92 5.25 -10.06 -5.86
N ASP A 93 4.63 -10.35 -6.99
CA ASP A 93 4.37 -11.71 -7.45
C ASP A 93 5.43 -12.16 -8.47
N GLN A 94 5.49 -13.46 -8.75
CA GLN A 94 6.45 -14.06 -9.68
C GLN A 94 6.41 -13.45 -11.08
N ALA A 95 5.26 -12.95 -11.52
CA ALA A 95 5.08 -12.26 -12.80
C ALA A 95 5.43 -10.76 -12.75
N SER A 96 6.16 -10.28 -11.75
CA SER A 96 6.43 -8.84 -11.51
C SER A 96 5.16 -8.00 -11.29
N LEU A 97 4.02 -8.63 -11.13
CA LEU A 97 2.76 -8.00 -10.74
C LEU A 97 2.72 -7.81 -9.22
N SER A 98 1.89 -6.90 -8.78
CA SER A 98 1.65 -6.74 -7.35
C SER A 98 0.37 -7.44 -6.94
N LYS A 99 0.40 -8.13 -5.81
CA LYS A 99 -0.77 -8.67 -5.14
C LYS A 99 -0.80 -8.27 -3.67
N THR A 100 -1.94 -8.38 -3.02
CA THR A 100 -2.03 -8.18 -1.57
C THR A 100 -1.21 -9.23 -0.83
N LEU A 101 -0.63 -8.82 0.29
CA LEU A 101 -0.08 -9.75 1.27
C LEU A 101 -1.27 -10.26 2.11
N ASP A 102 -1.51 -11.56 2.11
CA ASP A 102 -2.69 -12.12 2.79
C ASP A 102 -2.42 -12.42 4.27
N THR A 103 -1.18 -12.75 4.60
CA THR A 103 -0.74 -13.07 5.96
C THR A 103 0.71 -12.65 6.15
N LEU A 104 1.07 -12.29 7.38
CA LEU A 104 2.47 -12.13 7.75
C LEU A 104 3.18 -13.48 7.71
N PRO A 105 4.45 -13.52 7.27
CA PRO A 105 5.30 -14.67 7.49
C PRO A 105 5.44 -14.97 8.99
N ASN A 106 5.79 -16.20 9.34
CA ASN A 106 6.08 -16.56 10.72
C ASN A 106 7.25 -15.71 11.25
N PHE A 107 7.06 -15.11 12.42
CA PHE A 107 8.12 -14.35 13.06
C PHE A 107 9.25 -15.28 13.48
N PRO A 108 10.50 -14.96 13.12
CA PRO A 108 11.65 -15.62 13.68
C PRO A 108 11.72 -15.45 15.19
N LYS A 109 12.48 -16.32 15.87
CA LYS A 109 12.55 -16.28 17.33
C LYS A 109 13.16 -14.99 17.88
N GLU A 110 14.21 -14.48 17.22
CA GLU A 110 15.08 -13.41 17.74
C GLU A 110 15.20 -12.21 16.78
N SER A 111 14.34 -12.12 15.77
CA SER A 111 14.40 -11.03 14.79
C SER A 111 13.01 -10.55 14.37
N SER A 112 12.96 -9.35 13.85
CA SER A 112 11.78 -8.75 13.21
C SER A 112 11.74 -9.17 11.73
N LEU A 113 10.58 -9.04 11.10
CA LEU A 113 10.44 -9.24 9.66
C LEU A 113 10.85 -7.98 8.92
N LEU A 114 11.63 -8.14 7.85
CA LEU A 114 12.05 -7.05 6.97
C LEU A 114 11.41 -7.21 5.59
N PHE A 115 10.70 -6.20 5.14
CA PHE A 115 10.09 -6.14 3.84
C PHE A 115 10.82 -5.08 2.99
N ILE A 116 11.54 -5.57 1.98
CA ILE A 116 12.40 -4.80 1.07
C ILE A 116 12.49 -5.50 -0.28
N ASN A 117 13.27 -4.95 -1.22
CA ASN A 117 13.60 -5.63 -2.48
C ASN A 117 14.28 -6.97 -2.23
N GLU A 118 14.03 -7.95 -3.10
CA GLU A 118 14.66 -9.26 -3.01
C GLU A 118 16.19 -9.21 -3.14
N GLU A 119 16.71 -8.24 -3.88
CA GLU A 119 18.16 -8.02 -4.04
C GLU A 119 18.88 -7.75 -2.71
N GLU A 120 18.15 -7.18 -1.74
CA GLU A 120 18.66 -6.81 -0.42
C GLU A 120 18.30 -7.83 0.68
N LYS A 121 17.80 -9.02 0.32
CA LYS A 121 17.32 -10.07 1.25
C LYS A 121 18.36 -10.58 2.27
N ASN A 122 19.64 -10.29 2.02
CA ASN A 122 20.73 -10.76 2.88
C ASN A 122 21.00 -9.83 4.07
N ILE A 123 20.32 -8.70 4.20
CA ILE A 123 20.42 -7.82 5.36
C ILE A 123 19.94 -8.59 6.61
N LYS A 124 20.80 -8.65 7.65
CA LYS A 124 20.53 -9.36 8.90
C LYS A 124 20.28 -8.45 10.09
N SER A 125 20.64 -7.20 9.97
CA SER A 125 20.35 -6.18 10.98
C SER A 125 20.29 -4.79 10.33
N ILE A 126 19.48 -3.92 10.92
CA ILE A 126 19.36 -2.51 10.55
C ILE A 126 19.72 -1.71 11.78
N GLU A 127 20.62 -0.77 11.62
CA GLU A 127 20.99 0.18 12.70
C GLU A 127 20.19 1.47 12.54
N ILE A 128 19.46 1.84 13.58
CA ILE A 128 18.61 3.03 13.62
C ILE A 128 18.90 3.76 14.93
N GLU A 129 19.36 4.99 14.84
CA GLU A 129 19.67 5.84 16.02
C GLU A 129 20.55 5.14 17.07
N GLY A 130 21.57 4.41 16.59
CA GLY A 130 22.47 3.63 17.44
C GLY A 130 21.87 2.33 18.00
N SER A 131 20.64 1.99 17.64
CA SER A 131 20.01 0.72 18.02
C SER A 131 20.10 -0.27 16.89
N LYS A 132 20.72 -1.44 17.15
CA LYS A 132 20.80 -2.54 16.19
C LYS A 132 19.54 -3.41 16.29
N VAL A 133 18.73 -3.41 15.24
CA VAL A 133 17.53 -4.21 15.13
C VAL A 133 17.82 -5.46 14.29
N PRO A 134 17.82 -6.67 14.85
CA PRO A 134 17.96 -7.90 14.10
C PRO A 134 16.75 -8.09 13.18
N VAL A 135 17.00 -8.44 11.91
CA VAL A 135 15.94 -8.62 10.92
C VAL A 135 16.13 -9.89 10.10
N THR A 136 15.03 -10.42 9.62
CA THR A 136 14.96 -11.51 8.66
C THR A 136 14.07 -11.10 7.50
N TYR A 137 14.52 -11.31 6.28
CA TYR A 137 13.75 -11.01 5.09
C TYR A 137 12.40 -11.73 5.10
N GLY A 138 11.33 -10.95 5.00
CA GLY A 138 9.95 -11.46 4.94
C GLY A 138 9.51 -11.66 3.49
N SER A 139 9.55 -10.62 2.69
CA SER A 139 9.28 -10.65 1.25
C SER A 139 9.56 -9.29 0.61
N ASP A 140 9.54 -9.26 -0.73
CA ASP A 140 9.50 -8.02 -1.51
C ASP A 140 8.09 -7.41 -1.41
N ALA A 141 7.86 -6.59 -0.37
CA ALA A 141 6.55 -6.01 -0.09
C ALA A 141 6.63 -4.53 0.32
N TRP A 142 5.51 -3.83 0.21
CA TRP A 142 5.38 -2.39 0.47
C TRP A 142 3.95 -2.02 0.89
N LEU A 143 3.77 -0.83 1.42
CA LEU A 143 2.46 -0.24 1.67
C LEU A 143 2.00 0.58 0.46
N GLY A 144 0.71 0.51 0.13
CA GLY A 144 0.09 1.27 -0.95
C GLY A 144 -0.06 0.51 -2.28
N ASN A 145 -0.72 1.14 -3.24
CA ASN A 145 -1.07 0.51 -4.53
C ASN A 145 0.16 0.20 -5.39
N LYS A 146 1.15 1.09 -5.36
CA LYS A 146 2.39 1.00 -6.14
C LYS A 146 3.57 1.11 -5.22
N ARG A 147 4.66 0.41 -5.58
CA ARG A 147 5.93 0.63 -4.94
C ARG A 147 6.45 2.01 -5.36
N ASP A 148 6.72 2.84 -4.38
CA ASP A 148 7.41 4.11 -4.62
C ASP A 148 8.92 3.85 -4.61
N TYR A 149 9.53 3.85 -5.79
CA TYR A 149 10.98 3.63 -5.94
C TYR A 149 11.79 4.88 -5.55
N GLY A 150 11.17 6.06 -5.49
CA GLY A 150 11.84 7.30 -5.07
C GLY A 150 11.90 7.45 -3.54
N ALA A 151 10.90 6.90 -2.85
CA ALA A 151 10.80 6.92 -1.39
C ALA A 151 10.75 5.48 -0.84
N LEU A 152 11.72 4.65 -1.24
CA LEU A 152 11.81 3.27 -0.76
C LEU A 152 11.90 3.22 0.75
N TRP A 153 10.81 2.76 1.36
CA TRP A 153 10.80 2.43 2.75
C TRP A 153 11.27 1.00 2.96
N TYR A 154 12.22 0.83 3.87
CA TYR A 154 12.42 -0.44 4.53
C TYR A 154 11.33 -0.57 5.57
N ILE A 155 10.50 -1.62 5.48
CA ILE A 155 9.44 -1.84 6.45
C ILE A 155 9.87 -2.95 7.37
N ILE A 156 10.03 -2.61 8.66
CA ILE A 156 10.28 -3.56 9.73
C ILE A 156 8.96 -3.82 10.43
N VAL A 157 8.55 -5.08 10.47
CA VAL A 157 7.42 -5.52 11.28
C VAL A 157 7.97 -6.27 12.48
N ALA A 158 7.76 -5.71 13.67
CA ALA A 158 8.21 -6.28 14.93
C ALA A 158 7.04 -6.85 15.73
N LYS A 159 7.29 -7.93 16.52
CA LYS A 159 6.32 -8.38 17.53
C LYS A 159 5.99 -7.23 18.47
N ASN A 160 4.78 -7.18 18.99
CA ASN A 160 4.33 -6.09 19.86
C ASN A 160 5.24 -5.85 21.08
N SER A 161 5.85 -6.89 21.64
CA SER A 161 6.82 -6.78 22.74
C SER A 161 8.12 -6.12 22.28
N VAL A 162 8.69 -6.59 21.16
CA VAL A 162 9.96 -6.12 20.60
C VAL A 162 9.84 -4.67 20.09
N TYR A 163 8.70 -4.32 19.50
CA TYR A 163 8.44 -2.97 18.99
C TYR A 163 8.66 -1.88 20.05
N LYS A 164 8.25 -2.15 21.28
CA LYS A 164 8.38 -1.20 22.41
C LYS A 164 9.84 -0.91 22.77
N GLU A 165 10.72 -1.86 22.55
CA GLU A 165 12.15 -1.78 22.90
C GLU A 165 12.99 -1.10 21.81
N ILE A 166 12.50 -1.03 20.57
CA ILE A 166 13.23 -0.39 19.48
C ILE A 166 13.24 1.12 19.70
N LYS A 167 14.44 1.68 19.83
CA LYS A 167 14.66 3.14 19.90
C LYS A 167 14.66 3.68 18.47
N ALA A 168 13.68 4.52 18.15
CA ALA A 168 13.54 5.23 16.88
C ALA A 168 12.53 6.37 17.06
N ASN A 169 12.47 7.30 16.12
CA ASN A 169 11.54 8.43 16.20
C ASN A 169 10.10 7.94 16.13
N GLU A 170 9.31 8.23 17.15
CA GLU A 170 7.87 7.94 17.16
C GLU A 170 7.13 8.95 16.29
N THR A 171 6.18 8.46 15.49
CA THR A 171 5.33 9.26 14.62
C THR A 171 3.98 8.59 14.43
N ASN A 172 3.10 9.24 13.67
CA ASN A 172 1.76 8.74 13.41
C ASN A 172 1.64 8.19 11.99
N MET A 173 0.87 7.12 11.86
CA MET A 173 0.37 6.64 10.58
C MET A 173 -1.16 6.71 10.61
N GLN A 174 -1.74 7.37 9.62
CA GLN A 174 -3.18 7.57 9.50
C GLN A 174 -3.68 6.87 8.23
N LEU A 175 -4.73 6.07 8.38
CA LEU A 175 -5.44 5.48 7.25
C LEU A 175 -6.84 6.06 7.18
N LEU A 176 -7.10 6.82 6.12
CA LEU A 176 -8.39 7.42 5.85
C LEU A 176 -9.12 6.60 4.81
N HIS A 177 -10.31 6.12 5.11
CA HIS A 177 -11.22 5.55 4.15
C HIS A 177 -12.20 6.63 3.68
N LEU A 178 -12.29 6.88 2.39
CA LEU A 178 -13.09 7.96 1.81
C LEU A 178 -14.50 7.49 1.49
N LYS A 179 -15.49 8.36 1.69
CA LYS A 179 -16.89 8.13 1.27
C LYS A 179 -17.03 8.01 -0.24
N LYS A 180 -16.23 8.81 -0.97
CA LYS A 180 -16.19 8.83 -2.43
C LYS A 180 -14.75 8.65 -2.90
N SER A 181 -14.53 7.74 -3.83
CA SER A 181 -13.25 7.58 -4.50
C SER A 181 -12.88 8.86 -5.26
N LEU A 182 -11.59 9.13 -5.32
CA LEU A 182 -11.00 10.24 -6.08
C LEU A 182 -10.71 9.85 -7.54
N GLY A 183 -11.11 8.65 -7.97
CA GLY A 183 -10.84 8.12 -9.30
C GLY A 183 -9.87 6.94 -9.28
N ASP A 184 -9.54 6.42 -10.46
CA ASP A 184 -8.64 5.28 -10.61
C ASP A 184 -7.23 5.74 -10.96
N GLU A 185 -6.23 5.05 -10.44
CA GLU A 185 -4.81 5.33 -10.77
C GLU A 185 -4.42 4.88 -12.18
N ASN A 186 -5.23 4.03 -12.80
CA ASN A 186 -5.01 3.58 -14.17
C ASN A 186 -5.57 4.62 -15.17
N PRO A 187 -4.71 5.36 -15.92
CA PRO A 187 -5.17 6.40 -16.84
C PRO A 187 -5.96 5.84 -18.03
N LYS A 188 -5.90 4.53 -18.27
CA LYS A 188 -6.72 3.87 -19.31
C LYS A 188 -8.17 3.65 -18.88
N ILE A 189 -8.44 3.69 -17.57
CA ILE A 189 -9.77 3.45 -16.99
C ILE A 189 -10.41 4.77 -16.59
N SER A 190 -9.63 5.70 -16.05
CA SER A 190 -10.13 6.99 -15.60
C SER A 190 -9.94 8.03 -16.68
N THR A 191 -11.05 8.54 -17.20
CA THR A 191 -11.08 9.78 -18.02
C THR A 191 -11.13 11.04 -17.14
N ASP A 192 -11.23 10.84 -15.81
CA ASP A 192 -11.35 11.91 -14.82
C ASP A 192 -9.98 12.27 -14.25
N ASN A 193 -9.63 13.54 -14.31
CA ASN A 193 -8.40 14.10 -13.77
C ASN A 193 -8.45 14.39 -12.26
N THR A 194 -9.52 13.99 -11.57
CA THR A 194 -9.74 14.32 -10.15
C THR A 194 -8.57 13.86 -9.28
N LEU A 195 -8.12 12.61 -9.41
CA LEU A 195 -7.00 12.09 -8.64
C LEU A 195 -5.68 12.80 -8.96
N ILE A 196 -5.42 13.13 -10.23
CA ILE A 196 -4.22 13.87 -10.65
C ILE A 196 -4.22 15.26 -10.03
N ASN A 197 -5.34 15.97 -10.12
CA ASN A 197 -5.51 17.29 -9.53
C ASN A 197 -5.36 17.25 -8.02
N GLU A 198 -5.87 16.20 -7.37
CA GLU A 198 -5.75 16.00 -5.95
C GLU A 198 -4.30 15.74 -5.52
N LYS A 199 -3.56 14.91 -6.24
CA LYS A 199 -2.12 14.70 -6.02
C LYS A 199 -1.33 16.01 -6.07
N VAL A 200 -1.64 16.88 -7.05
CA VAL A 200 -0.99 18.19 -7.17
C VAL A 200 -1.32 19.09 -5.97
N LYS A 201 -2.58 19.12 -5.54
CA LYS A 201 -3.02 19.96 -4.40
C LYS A 201 -2.36 19.50 -3.11
N VAL A 202 -2.32 18.18 -2.84
CA VAL A 202 -1.71 17.62 -1.65
C VAL A 202 -0.20 17.84 -1.64
N ARG A 203 0.48 17.64 -2.80
CA ARG A 203 1.91 17.93 -2.90
C ARG A 203 2.24 19.38 -2.54
N LYS A 204 1.38 20.35 -2.94
CA LYS A 204 1.56 21.75 -2.51
C LYS A 204 1.42 21.94 -1.00
N LEU A 205 0.55 21.17 -0.35
CA LEU A 205 0.36 21.26 1.10
C LEU A 205 1.56 20.72 1.89
N ILE A 206 2.25 19.69 1.35
CA ILE A 206 3.37 19.05 2.06
C ILE A 206 4.74 19.49 1.56
N ARG A 207 4.83 20.39 0.59
CA ARG A 207 6.07 20.77 -0.11
C ARG A 207 7.20 21.15 0.82
N ASP A 208 6.91 21.87 1.90
CA ASP A 208 7.92 22.41 2.80
C ASP A 208 8.37 21.36 3.85
N PHE A 209 7.74 20.18 3.91
CA PHE A 209 8.01 19.06 4.81
C PHE A 209 7.87 17.69 4.16
N GLU A 210 8.17 17.60 2.85
CA GLU A 210 8.11 16.34 2.08
C GLU A 210 9.03 15.25 2.65
N GLU A 211 10.06 15.63 3.38
CA GLU A 211 10.95 14.68 4.06
C GLU A 211 10.35 14.09 5.34
N GLU A 212 9.40 14.78 5.94
CA GLU A 212 8.82 14.44 7.26
C GLU A 212 7.46 13.76 7.11
N VAL A 213 6.78 13.98 5.97
CA VAL A 213 5.47 13.41 5.67
C VAL A 213 5.52 12.57 4.42
N SER A 214 4.99 11.35 4.51
CA SER A 214 4.70 10.49 3.37
C SER A 214 3.19 10.40 3.18
N LEU A 215 2.71 10.59 1.94
CA LEU A 215 1.31 10.44 1.61
C LEU A 215 1.14 9.59 0.36
N GLN A 216 0.25 8.62 0.43
CA GLN A 216 -0.14 7.78 -0.70
C GLN A 216 -1.65 7.68 -0.80
N PHE A 217 -2.16 7.73 -2.04
CA PHE A 217 -3.53 7.33 -2.33
C PHE A 217 -3.57 5.83 -2.49
N VAL A 218 -4.50 5.19 -1.78
CA VAL A 218 -4.57 3.73 -1.69
C VAL A 218 -5.95 3.20 -2.05
N THR A 219 -5.99 1.94 -2.44
CA THR A 219 -7.24 1.18 -2.58
C THR A 219 -7.43 0.34 -1.33
N ILE A 220 -8.47 0.64 -0.58
CA ILE A 220 -8.89 -0.11 0.60
C ILE A 220 -10.00 -1.06 0.17
N ALA A 221 -9.96 -2.31 0.65
CA ALA A 221 -11.03 -3.26 0.39
C ALA A 221 -12.35 -2.79 1.04
N ASP A 222 -13.45 -2.94 0.32
CA ASP A 222 -14.78 -2.71 0.87
C ASP A 222 -15.07 -3.79 1.94
N GLY A 223 -15.41 -3.35 3.15
CA GLY A 223 -15.74 -4.26 4.25
C GLY A 223 -15.10 -3.94 5.60
N LEU A 224 -14.42 -2.79 5.72
CA LEU A 224 -14.04 -2.22 7.03
C LEU A 224 -15.11 -1.27 7.53
#